data_30df2c0f1ef9ebb49f3f51c03de54de1
#
_entry.id   30df2c0f1ef9ebb49f3f51c03de54de1
#
_cell.length_a   1.000
_cell.length_b   1.000
_cell.length_c   1.000
_cell.angle_alpha   90.00
_cell.angle_beta   90.00
_cell.angle_gamma   90.00
#
_symmetry.space_group_name_H-M   'P 1'
#
loop_
_entity.id
_entity.type
_entity.pdbx_description
1 polymer ?
#
loop_
_entity_poly.entity_id
_entity_poly.type
_entity_poly.pdbx_seq_one_letter_code
_entity_poly.pdbx_strand_id
1 'polypeptide(L)'
;HALIGEESITGMVGTIEQQCNVLKVVEDAYNAARVLCEREYLDSPRLKATCLDTTDSNPETRDQVSAAMVPAHLHHIMFEILKNAMRATCEFAESKGGEGELPYIRLKIYKTKNDITIKVSDIGGGIPRASSGKVFNYMYSTAPQVSATLLLFQYYVNILTSLGRVTK
;
A
#
# COMPACT_ATOMS: atom_id res chain seq x y z
N HIS A 1 32.35 -35.01 -11.13
CA HIS A 1 31.29 -34.74 -10.15
C HIS A 1 31.58 -33.41 -9.47
N ALA A 2 30.99 -32.34 -9.98
CA ALA A 2 30.97 -31.06 -9.32
C ALA A 2 29.66 -30.96 -8.54
N LEU A 3 29.77 -30.92 -7.23
CA LEU A 3 28.66 -30.56 -6.32
C LEU A 3 28.40 -29.08 -6.49
N ILE A 4 27.30 -28.73 -7.12
CA ILE A 4 26.77 -27.36 -7.09
C ILE A 4 26.21 -27.17 -5.70
N GLY A 5 26.94 -26.39 -4.87
CA GLY A 5 26.45 -25.97 -3.57
C GLY A 5 25.25 -25.03 -3.78
N GLU A 6 24.06 -25.45 -3.42
CA GLU A 6 22.94 -24.57 -3.19
C GLU A 6 23.26 -23.71 -1.96
N GLU A 7 23.77 -22.51 -2.18
CA GLU A 7 23.71 -21.48 -1.18
C GLU A 7 22.22 -21.09 -1.02
N SER A 8 21.56 -21.70 -0.03
CA SER A 8 20.26 -21.27 0.42
C SER A 8 20.41 -19.83 0.95
N ILE A 9 19.94 -18.86 0.19
CA ILE A 9 19.78 -17.50 0.67
C ILE A 9 18.81 -17.57 1.86
N THR A 10 19.36 -17.47 3.06
CA THR A 10 18.66 -17.61 4.32
C THR A 10 17.56 -16.56 4.38
N GLY A 11 16.29 -16.99 4.37
CA GLY A 11 15.13 -16.11 4.48
C GLY A 11 14.27 -15.94 3.23
N MET A 12 14.69 -16.46 2.07
CA MET A 12 13.87 -16.46 0.84
C MET A 12 13.48 -17.87 0.42
N VAL A 13 12.20 -18.08 0.16
CA VAL A 13 11.66 -19.28 -0.48
C VAL A 13 11.02 -18.86 -1.79
N GLY A 14 11.76 -18.96 -2.88
CA GLY A 14 11.31 -18.42 -4.16
C GLY A 14 11.15 -16.88 -4.13
N THR A 15 9.95 -16.38 -4.39
CA THR A 15 9.62 -14.94 -4.33
C THR A 15 9.10 -14.48 -2.97
N ILE A 16 8.92 -15.39 -2.00
CA ILE A 16 8.40 -15.08 -0.66
C ILE A 16 9.57 -14.75 0.27
N GLU A 17 9.56 -13.56 0.82
CA GLU A 17 10.45 -13.12 1.89
C GLU A 17 9.80 -13.41 3.24
N GLN A 18 10.48 -14.20 4.09
CA GLN A 18 9.95 -14.66 5.38
C GLN A 18 9.88 -13.55 6.43
N GLN A 19 10.75 -12.57 6.34
CA GLN A 19 10.87 -11.44 7.28
C GLN A 19 10.82 -10.10 6.54
N CYS A 20 9.85 -9.96 5.63
CA CYS A 20 9.66 -8.73 4.88
C CYS A 20 9.29 -7.58 5.82
N ASN A 21 10.07 -6.50 5.80
CA ASN A 21 9.74 -5.29 6.53
C ASN A 21 8.61 -4.53 5.80
N VAL A 22 7.41 -4.60 6.35
CA VAL A 22 6.19 -4.05 5.73
C VAL A 22 6.28 -2.55 5.53
N LEU A 23 6.75 -1.81 6.56
CA LEU A 23 6.85 -0.35 6.49
C LEU A 23 7.81 0.08 5.38
N LYS A 24 8.99 -0.55 5.28
CA LYS A 24 9.98 -0.22 4.25
C LYS A 24 9.42 -0.39 2.83
N VAL A 25 8.71 -1.48 2.57
CA VAL A 25 8.08 -1.71 1.26
C VAL A 25 7.04 -0.65 0.95
N VAL A 26 6.26 -0.22 1.95
CA VAL A 26 5.26 0.84 1.77
C VAL A 26 5.91 2.21 1.56
N GLU A 27 7.00 2.51 2.26
CA GLU A 27 7.77 3.75 2.05
C GLU A 27 8.41 3.81 0.66
N ASP A 28 8.93 2.69 0.15
CA ASP A 28 9.45 2.60 -1.22
C ASP A 28 8.33 2.84 -2.25
N ALA A 29 7.14 2.27 -2.03
CA ALA A 29 5.97 2.51 -2.86
C ALA A 29 5.49 3.98 -2.80
N TYR A 30 5.52 4.58 -1.60
CA TYR A 30 5.21 6.00 -1.43
C TYR A 30 6.18 6.90 -2.19
N ASN A 31 7.48 6.65 -2.10
CA ASN A 31 8.49 7.44 -2.82
C ASN A 31 8.30 7.36 -4.34
N ALA A 32 7.98 6.18 -4.86
CA ALA A 32 7.68 5.99 -6.27
C ALA A 32 6.41 6.76 -6.71
N ALA A 33 5.34 6.69 -5.92
CA ALA A 33 4.08 7.40 -6.19
C ALA A 33 4.26 8.93 -6.08
N ARG A 34 5.07 9.38 -5.12
CA ARG A 34 5.39 10.78 -4.89
C ARG A 34 6.04 11.43 -6.12
N VAL A 35 7.01 10.78 -6.74
CA VAL A 35 7.67 11.28 -7.96
C VAL A 35 6.66 11.55 -9.08
N LEU A 36 5.66 10.68 -9.23
CA LEU A 36 4.61 10.89 -10.24
C LEU A 36 3.67 12.05 -9.85
N CYS A 37 3.30 12.14 -8.58
CA CYS A 37 2.45 13.21 -8.06
C CYS A 37 3.11 14.58 -8.23
N GLU A 38 4.39 14.73 -7.84
CA GLU A 38 5.15 15.97 -7.98
C GLU A 38 5.31 16.40 -9.44
N ARG A 39 5.39 15.45 -10.37
CA ARG A 39 5.45 15.76 -11.81
C ARG A 39 4.13 16.29 -12.35
N GLU A 40 2.99 15.85 -11.81
CA GLU A 40 1.66 16.20 -12.29
C GLU A 40 1.11 17.45 -11.58
N TYR A 41 1.29 17.54 -10.26
CA TYR A 41 0.71 18.59 -9.40
C TYR A 41 1.74 19.59 -8.84
N LEU A 42 3.03 19.45 -9.17
CA LEU A 42 4.15 20.25 -8.67
C LEU A 42 4.39 20.16 -7.16
N ASP A 43 3.57 19.40 -6.44
CA ASP A 43 3.65 19.14 -5.00
C ASP A 43 3.11 17.75 -4.69
N SER A 44 3.33 17.26 -3.47
CA SER A 44 2.81 15.98 -3.03
C SER A 44 2.50 15.94 -1.53
N PRO A 45 1.41 15.28 -1.11
CA PRO A 45 1.09 15.09 0.30
C PRO A 45 2.16 14.27 1.01
N ARG A 46 2.59 14.72 2.19
CA ARG A 46 3.53 13.98 3.03
C ARG A 46 2.87 12.73 3.64
N LEU A 47 3.65 11.69 3.88
CA LEU A 47 3.21 10.47 4.55
C LEU A 47 3.46 10.57 6.06
N LYS A 48 2.44 10.25 6.87
CA LYS A 48 2.58 10.03 8.31
C LYS A 48 2.25 8.58 8.62
N ALA A 49 3.30 7.77 8.85
CA ALA A 49 3.18 6.36 9.15
C ALA A 49 3.16 6.08 10.66
N THR A 50 2.42 5.07 11.06
CA THR A 50 2.39 4.51 12.40
C THR A 50 2.30 2.99 12.29
N CYS A 51 3.19 2.27 12.97
CA CYS A 51 3.22 0.82 13.02
C CYS A 51 2.97 0.32 14.43
N LEU A 52 2.34 -0.83 14.56
CA LEU A 52 2.15 -1.52 15.82
C LEU A 52 2.09 -3.03 15.60
N ASP A 53 3.06 -3.76 16.12
CA ASP A 53 3.01 -5.22 16.25
C ASP A 53 2.49 -5.58 17.63
N THR A 54 1.27 -6.11 17.70
CA THR A 54 0.65 -6.51 18.98
C THR A 54 1.16 -7.87 19.46
N THR A 55 1.93 -8.58 18.65
CA THR A 55 2.55 -9.86 19.02
C THR A 55 3.91 -9.69 19.66
N ASP A 56 4.50 -8.51 19.51
CA ASP A 56 5.80 -8.17 20.10
C ASP A 56 5.61 -7.43 21.42
N SER A 57 6.14 -8.01 22.50
CA SER A 57 6.10 -7.43 23.85
C SER A 57 7.23 -6.41 24.08
N ASN A 58 8.23 -6.35 23.21
CA ASN A 58 9.34 -5.43 23.33
C ASN A 58 8.96 -4.04 22.80
N PRO A 59 8.97 -2.99 23.63
CA PRO A 59 8.61 -1.63 23.19
C PRO A 59 9.57 -1.04 22.15
N GLU A 60 10.81 -1.57 22.02
CA GLU A 60 11.80 -1.07 21.05
C GLU A 60 11.59 -1.63 19.64
N THR A 61 10.97 -2.79 19.50
CA THR A 61 10.80 -3.51 18.23
C THR A 61 9.34 -3.60 17.75
N ARG A 62 8.38 -3.37 18.63
CA ARG A 62 6.95 -3.47 18.30
C ARG A 62 6.48 -2.50 17.18
N ASP A 63 7.25 -1.46 16.91
CA ASP A 63 7.00 -0.53 15.80
C ASP A 63 7.57 -1.05 14.48
N GLN A 64 8.25 -2.20 14.49
CA GLN A 64 8.80 -2.87 13.30
C GLN A 64 7.94 -4.06 12.92
N VAL A 65 7.03 -3.85 11.98
CA VAL A 65 6.15 -4.90 11.49
C VAL A 65 6.84 -5.70 10.39
N SER A 66 7.11 -6.97 10.65
CA SER A 66 7.64 -7.92 9.66
C SER A 66 6.71 -9.11 9.47
N ALA A 67 6.63 -9.63 8.25
CA ALA A 67 5.81 -10.80 7.92
C ALA A 67 6.31 -11.55 6.69
N ALA A 68 5.88 -12.81 6.55
CA ALA A 68 6.14 -13.59 5.35
C ALA A 68 5.21 -13.12 4.22
N MET A 69 5.77 -12.56 3.15
CA MET A 69 5.02 -12.08 2.00
C MET A 69 5.90 -11.90 0.75
N VAL A 70 5.27 -11.61 -0.38
CA VAL A 70 5.96 -11.22 -1.61
C VAL A 70 6.09 -9.69 -1.64
N PRO A 71 7.28 -9.10 -1.44
CA PRO A 71 7.45 -7.65 -1.34
C PRO A 71 6.97 -6.91 -2.59
N ALA A 72 7.21 -7.47 -3.78
CA ALA A 72 6.80 -6.86 -5.05
C ALA A 72 5.28 -6.71 -5.16
N HIS A 73 4.50 -7.65 -4.63
CA HIS A 73 3.05 -7.57 -4.62
C HIS A 73 2.56 -6.48 -3.66
N LEU A 74 3.11 -6.45 -2.45
CA LEU A 74 2.77 -5.39 -1.49
C LEU A 74 3.12 -4.02 -2.05
N HIS A 75 4.34 -3.87 -2.62
CA HIS A 75 4.78 -2.63 -3.24
C HIS A 75 3.80 -2.15 -4.31
N HIS A 76 3.40 -3.04 -5.23
CA HIS A 76 2.49 -2.69 -6.31
C HIS A 76 1.12 -2.24 -5.79
N ILE A 77 0.54 -2.98 -4.84
CA ILE A 77 -0.74 -2.64 -4.22
C ILE A 77 -0.66 -1.27 -3.54
N MET A 78 0.37 -1.06 -2.75
CA MET A 78 0.54 0.19 -2.00
C MET A 78 0.84 1.37 -2.91
N PHE A 79 1.62 1.17 -3.98
CA PHE A 79 1.87 2.19 -5.00
C PHE A 79 0.56 2.70 -5.62
N GLU A 80 -0.35 1.82 -6.03
CA GLU A 80 -1.63 2.20 -6.63
C GLU A 80 -2.55 2.92 -5.63
N ILE A 81 -2.62 2.43 -4.38
CA ILE A 81 -3.43 3.06 -3.33
C ILE A 81 -2.90 4.45 -3.00
N LEU A 82 -1.59 4.59 -2.81
CA LEU A 82 -0.96 5.85 -2.45
C LEU A 82 -1.02 6.87 -3.59
N LYS A 83 -0.80 6.44 -4.83
CA LYS A 83 -0.99 7.27 -6.02
C LYS A 83 -2.40 7.85 -6.10
N ASN A 84 -3.42 7.03 -5.86
CA ASN A 84 -4.82 7.48 -5.85
C ASN A 84 -5.11 8.43 -4.69
N ALA A 85 -4.60 8.16 -3.49
CA ALA A 85 -4.76 9.02 -2.31
C ALA A 85 -4.08 10.39 -2.51
N MET A 86 -2.88 10.41 -3.09
CA MET A 86 -2.16 11.66 -3.43
C MET A 86 -2.93 12.49 -4.43
N ARG A 87 -3.36 11.87 -5.55
CA ARG A 87 -4.16 12.54 -6.57
C ARG A 87 -5.42 13.16 -5.98
N ALA A 88 -6.21 12.38 -5.25
CA ALA A 88 -7.44 12.86 -4.63
C ALA A 88 -7.19 14.04 -3.69
N THR A 89 -6.09 14.00 -2.91
CA THR A 89 -5.72 15.07 -1.99
C THR A 89 -5.34 16.35 -2.74
N CYS A 90 -4.54 16.26 -3.81
CA CYS A 90 -4.16 17.41 -4.63
C CYS A 90 -5.37 18.03 -5.34
N GLU A 91 -6.18 17.20 -6.05
CA GLU A 91 -7.39 17.66 -6.75
C GLU A 91 -8.39 18.34 -5.78
N PHE A 92 -8.54 17.78 -4.58
CA PHE A 92 -9.42 18.38 -3.57
C PHE A 92 -8.87 19.71 -3.04
N ALA A 93 -7.57 19.82 -2.79
CA ALA A 93 -6.92 21.06 -2.37
C ALA A 93 -7.06 22.14 -3.44
N GLU A 94 -6.80 21.83 -4.71
CA GLU A 94 -7.01 22.75 -5.84
C GLU A 94 -8.46 23.23 -5.94
N SER A 95 -9.43 22.33 -5.74
CA SER A 95 -10.86 22.68 -5.76
C SER A 95 -11.27 23.65 -4.64
N LYS A 96 -10.43 23.77 -3.58
CA LYS A 96 -10.63 24.68 -2.44
C LYS A 96 -9.83 25.98 -2.54
N GLY A 97 -9.16 26.22 -3.64
CA GLY A 97 -8.36 27.43 -3.90
C GLY A 97 -6.86 27.21 -3.89
N GLY A 98 -6.38 26.00 -3.61
CA GLY A 98 -4.98 25.60 -3.76
C GLY A 98 -3.99 26.32 -2.81
N GLU A 99 -4.46 27.07 -1.83
CA GLU A 99 -3.61 27.79 -0.89
C GLU A 99 -3.29 26.96 0.35
N GLY A 100 -2.00 26.86 0.70
CA GLY A 100 -1.53 26.21 1.91
C GLY A 100 -0.85 24.88 1.70
N GLU A 101 -0.38 24.29 2.80
CA GLU A 101 0.28 22.98 2.81
C GLU A 101 -0.74 21.85 2.58
N LEU A 102 -0.39 20.88 1.72
CA LEU A 102 -1.21 19.71 1.48
C LEU A 102 -1.38 18.88 2.77
N PRO A 103 -2.58 18.37 3.05
CA PRO A 103 -2.80 17.52 4.20
C PRO A 103 -2.05 16.19 4.10
N TYR A 104 -1.64 15.65 5.26
CA TYR A 104 -0.91 14.39 5.31
C TYR A 104 -1.78 13.21 4.89
N ILE A 105 -1.18 12.29 4.13
CA ILE A 105 -1.70 10.93 4.01
C ILE A 105 -1.29 10.17 5.28
N ARG A 106 -2.26 9.56 5.96
CA ARG A 106 -2.02 8.79 7.17
C ARG A 106 -1.99 7.31 6.85
N LEU A 107 -0.89 6.66 7.22
CA LEU A 107 -0.70 5.23 7.12
C LEU A 107 -0.69 4.61 8.50
N LYS A 108 -1.47 3.56 8.72
CA LYS A 108 -1.44 2.77 9.94
C LYS A 108 -1.25 1.30 9.59
N ILE A 109 -0.26 0.67 10.18
CA ILE A 109 0.05 -0.74 10.00
C ILE A 109 -0.11 -1.41 11.36
N TYR A 110 -1.00 -2.40 11.43
CA TYR A 110 -1.23 -3.19 12.63
C TYR A 110 -0.97 -4.66 12.32
N LYS A 111 -0.17 -5.31 13.14
CA LYS A 111 0.02 -6.76 13.10
C LYS A 111 -0.57 -7.39 14.34
N THR A 112 -1.37 -8.41 14.13
CA THR A 112 -1.89 -9.30 15.16
C THR A 112 -1.30 -10.70 14.95
N LYS A 113 -1.65 -11.65 15.80
CA LYS A 113 -1.19 -13.04 15.67
C LYS A 113 -1.54 -13.66 14.31
N ASN A 114 -2.67 -13.30 13.72
CA ASN A 114 -3.20 -13.94 12.53
C ASN A 114 -3.24 -13.04 11.29
N ASP A 115 -3.18 -11.70 11.48
CA ASP A 115 -3.47 -10.74 10.42
C ASP A 115 -2.53 -9.54 10.43
N ILE A 116 -2.32 -8.95 9.23
CA ILE A 116 -1.75 -7.62 9.06
C ILE A 116 -2.79 -6.74 8.40
N THR A 117 -3.08 -5.62 9.04
CA THR A 117 -3.97 -4.59 8.53
C THR A 117 -3.17 -3.36 8.14
N ILE A 118 -3.28 -2.91 6.90
CA ILE A 118 -2.71 -1.67 6.41
C ILE A 118 -3.86 -0.73 6.08
N LYS A 119 -3.93 0.41 6.78
CA LYS A 119 -4.95 1.43 6.58
C LYS A 119 -4.33 2.70 6.05
N VAL A 120 -4.77 3.12 4.86
CA VAL A 120 -4.44 4.42 4.26
C VAL A 120 -5.63 5.35 4.41
N SER A 121 -5.39 6.59 4.82
CA SER A 121 -6.43 7.62 4.95
C SER A 121 -5.93 8.92 4.36
N ASP A 122 -6.70 9.50 3.46
CA ASP A 122 -6.47 10.78 2.81
C ASP A 122 -7.55 11.81 3.19
N ILE A 123 -7.35 13.05 2.74
CA ILE A 123 -8.33 14.14 2.82
C ILE A 123 -8.62 14.62 1.39
N GLY A 124 -9.01 13.68 0.52
CA GLY A 124 -9.32 13.92 -0.90
C GLY A 124 -10.80 14.13 -1.19
N GLY A 125 -11.62 14.50 -0.18
CA GLY A 125 -13.06 14.74 -0.37
C GLY A 125 -13.92 13.48 -0.42
N GLY A 126 -13.29 12.29 -0.44
CA GLY A 126 -13.97 10.99 -0.42
C GLY A 126 -14.61 10.60 -1.76
N ILE A 127 -15.21 9.42 -1.77
CA ILE A 127 -15.90 8.87 -2.95
C ILE A 127 -17.41 9.10 -2.80
N PRO A 128 -18.08 9.73 -3.79
CA PRO A 128 -19.53 9.93 -3.75
C PRO A 128 -20.27 8.62 -3.51
N ARG A 129 -21.29 8.64 -2.62
CA ARG A 129 -22.03 7.42 -2.23
C ARG A 129 -22.64 6.69 -3.43
N ALA A 130 -23.07 7.42 -4.45
CA ALA A 130 -23.57 6.87 -5.71
C ALA A 130 -22.52 6.10 -6.51
N SER A 131 -21.24 6.40 -6.30
CA SER A 131 -20.10 5.76 -6.98
C SER A 131 -19.44 4.66 -6.14
N SER A 132 -19.74 4.57 -4.84
CA SER A 132 -19.04 3.64 -3.93
C SER A 132 -19.20 2.16 -4.32
N GLY A 133 -20.36 1.76 -4.85
CA GLY A 133 -20.58 0.41 -5.36
C GLY A 133 -19.85 0.10 -6.68
N LYS A 134 -19.37 1.13 -7.38
CA LYS A 134 -18.70 0.98 -8.68
C LYS A 134 -17.17 0.98 -8.55
N VAL A 135 -16.63 1.42 -7.43
CA VAL A 135 -15.16 1.57 -7.22
C VAL A 135 -14.40 0.26 -7.42
N PHE A 136 -15.04 -0.87 -7.13
CA PHE A 136 -14.48 -2.20 -7.32
C PHE A 136 -14.87 -2.85 -8.65
N ASN A 137 -15.63 -2.16 -9.50
CA ASN A 137 -15.97 -2.69 -10.83
C ASN A 137 -14.79 -2.55 -11.76
N TYR A 138 -14.55 -3.60 -12.53
CA TYR A 138 -13.62 -3.60 -13.63
C TYR A 138 -13.86 -2.41 -14.55
N MET A 139 -12.77 -1.70 -14.93
CA MET A 139 -12.81 -0.50 -15.79
C MET A 139 -13.48 0.76 -15.21
N TYR A 140 -13.93 0.77 -13.94
CA TYR A 140 -14.40 2.02 -13.36
C TYR A 140 -13.21 2.89 -12.96
N SER A 141 -13.05 4.02 -13.63
CA SER A 141 -12.07 5.06 -13.27
C SER A 141 -12.67 6.44 -13.52
N THR A 142 -12.43 7.35 -12.61
CA THR A 142 -12.72 8.79 -12.79
C THR A 142 -11.50 9.53 -13.37
N ALA A 143 -10.37 8.83 -13.54
CA ALA A 143 -9.19 9.38 -14.18
C ALA A 143 -9.30 9.35 -15.70
N PRO A 144 -8.67 10.30 -16.42
CA PRO A 144 -8.47 10.17 -17.87
C PRO A 144 -7.80 8.83 -18.15
N GLN A 145 -8.33 8.11 -19.13
CA GLN A 145 -7.93 6.73 -19.42
C GLN A 145 -6.43 6.60 -19.71
N VAL A 146 -5.66 6.09 -18.75
CA VAL A 146 -4.42 5.35 -19.02
C VAL A 146 -4.26 4.30 -17.93
N SER A 147 -4.49 3.07 -18.25
CA SER A 147 -3.77 1.84 -17.91
C SER A 147 -4.57 0.66 -17.36
N ALA A 148 -4.14 -0.51 -17.86
CA ALA A 148 -4.55 -1.87 -17.50
C ALA A 148 -4.30 -2.26 -16.02
N THR A 149 -3.89 -1.35 -15.17
CA THR A 149 -3.38 -1.57 -13.81
C THR A 149 -4.50 -1.84 -12.79
N LEU A 150 -5.74 -1.38 -13.06
CA LEU A 150 -6.90 -1.66 -12.20
C LEU A 150 -7.30 -3.14 -12.18
N LEU A 151 -6.95 -3.91 -13.21
CA LEU A 151 -7.21 -5.34 -13.32
C LEU A 151 -6.49 -6.17 -12.24
N LEU A 152 -5.26 -5.80 -11.93
CA LEU A 152 -4.44 -6.50 -10.95
C LEU A 152 -4.92 -6.22 -9.52
N PHE A 153 -5.42 -5.02 -9.25
CA PHE A 153 -5.92 -4.64 -7.93
C PHE A 153 -7.10 -5.51 -7.46
N GLN A 154 -8.09 -5.74 -8.31
CA GLN A 154 -9.25 -6.59 -7.97
C GLN A 154 -8.83 -8.04 -7.75
N TYR A 155 -7.86 -8.53 -8.52
CA TYR A 155 -7.34 -9.89 -8.38
C TYR A 155 -6.62 -10.07 -7.03
N TYR A 156 -5.81 -9.09 -6.61
CA TYR A 156 -5.06 -9.15 -5.35
C TYR A 156 -5.89 -8.92 -4.09
N VAL A 157 -6.87 -8.03 -4.12
CA VAL A 157 -7.83 -7.86 -3.00
C VAL A 157 -8.58 -9.17 -2.76
N ASN A 158 -8.97 -9.89 -3.80
CA ASN A 158 -9.62 -11.19 -3.68
C ASN A 158 -8.68 -12.28 -3.14
N ILE A 159 -7.38 -12.25 -3.44
CA ILE A 159 -6.40 -13.19 -2.89
C ILE A 159 -6.20 -12.94 -1.38
N LEU A 160 -6.05 -11.69 -0.95
CA LEU A 160 -5.87 -11.35 0.46
C LEU A 160 -7.12 -11.69 1.30
N THR A 161 -8.32 -11.53 0.73
CA THR A 161 -9.56 -11.95 1.39
C THR A 161 -9.80 -13.46 1.37
N SER A 162 -9.22 -14.18 0.40
CA SER A 162 -9.33 -15.65 0.32
C SER A 162 -8.31 -16.38 1.19
N LEU A 163 -7.11 -15.82 1.38
CA LEU A 163 -6.08 -16.36 2.29
C LEU A 163 -6.49 -16.26 3.77
N GLY A 164 -7.33 -15.27 4.13
CA GLY A 164 -7.91 -15.16 5.47
C GLY A 164 -9.02 -16.16 5.78
N ARG A 165 -9.46 -17.00 4.84
CA ARG A 165 -10.53 -17.99 5.01
C ARG A 165 -10.08 -19.45 4.98
N VAL A 166 -8.81 -19.73 4.94
CA VAL A 166 -8.32 -21.12 5.00
C VAL A 166 -7.80 -21.41 6.41
N THR A 167 -8.72 -21.53 7.36
CA THR A 167 -8.56 -22.36 8.56
C THR A 167 -9.93 -22.79 9.07
N LYS A 168 -10.39 -23.95 8.60
CA LYS A 168 -11.11 -24.92 9.42
C LYS A 168 -10.70 -26.30 8.97
#